data_fd470bb6b89aed23ae6eac5532aca565
#
_entry.id   fd470bb6b89aed23ae6eac5532aca565
#
_cell.length_a   1.000
_cell.length_b   1.000
_cell.length_c   1.000
_cell.angle_alpha   90.00
_cell.angle_beta   90.00
_cell.angle_gamma   90.00
#
_symmetry.space_group_name_H-M   'P 1'
#
loop_
_entity.id
_entity.type
_entity.pdbx_description
1 polymer ?
#
loop_
_entity_poly.entity_id
_entity_poly.type
_entity_poly.pdbx_seq_one_letter_code
_entity_poly.pdbx_strand_id
1 'polypeptide(L)'
;MSGKSIILVSQNMKKKHLRLIIFLVLLAYGRISVAQNKIVVYQTDFGLKDGAVSEMKGVAMEVSPDLKLFDITHEIPAYNIWDAAYRLEQTVKYWPAGTVIVSVVDPGVGTSRKSVVLKTKSGHFIVSPDNGTLTLIAKSLGIAEVREIDESVNRRKDSQRSNTFHGRDVYSYTGARLAAGVITFEQVGPLLPPTVVSIPFQQAKLDGKKIKGNIPALDVQYGNVWTNIPDTLFDQLKPKYGNSVHVVIFHNSEKVYTGDIPYSRTFGEVADKQPLAYINSLLQLSFALNMGDFAKTYHISSGGEWSVEISIPETK
;
A
#
# COMPACT_ATOMS: atom_id res chain seq x y z
N MET A 1 72.51 -19.32 16.46
CA MET A 1 71.52 -18.22 16.23
C MET A 1 70.64 -18.53 15.00
N SER A 2 69.73 -19.52 15.05
CA SER A 2 68.97 -19.79 13.80
C SER A 2 67.50 -20.22 14.01
N GLY A 3 67.08 -20.66 15.18
CA GLY A 3 65.72 -21.21 15.34
C GLY A 3 64.62 -20.19 15.60
N LYS A 4 64.89 -19.06 16.27
CA LYS A 4 63.89 -18.04 16.66
C LYS A 4 63.38 -17.19 15.50
N SER A 5 64.23 -16.90 14.47
CA SER A 5 63.87 -16.08 13.31
C SER A 5 62.90 -16.79 12.37
N ILE A 6 63.01 -18.11 12.18
CA ILE A 6 62.16 -18.88 11.28
C ILE A 6 60.74 -19.00 11.84
N ILE A 7 60.58 -19.19 13.20
CA ILE A 7 59.29 -19.27 13.85
C ILE A 7 58.51 -17.93 13.78
N LEU A 8 59.21 -16.80 13.92
CA LEU A 8 58.61 -15.45 13.86
C LEU A 8 58.10 -15.12 12.43
N VAL A 9 58.79 -15.52 11.40
CA VAL A 9 58.41 -15.33 9.98
C VAL A 9 57.18 -16.17 9.66
N SER A 10 57.13 -17.46 10.15
CA SER A 10 55.99 -18.35 9.92
C SER A 10 54.71 -17.84 10.63
N GLN A 11 54.83 -17.28 11.84
CA GLN A 11 53.66 -16.73 12.58
C GLN A 11 53.15 -15.44 11.92
N ASN A 12 54.01 -14.58 11.35
CA ASN A 12 53.60 -13.38 10.64
C ASN A 12 52.94 -13.69 9.31
N MET A 13 53.40 -14.72 8.60
CA MET A 13 52.75 -15.20 7.38
C MET A 13 51.36 -15.75 7.65
N LYS A 14 51.18 -16.59 8.69
CA LYS A 14 49.85 -17.10 9.08
C LYS A 14 48.86 -16.00 9.48
N LYS A 15 49.34 -14.96 10.18
CA LYS A 15 48.50 -13.78 10.53
C LYS A 15 48.11 -12.94 9.32
N LYS A 16 49.02 -12.80 8.31
CA LYS A 16 48.67 -12.11 7.05
C LYS A 16 47.62 -12.89 6.24
N HIS A 17 47.80 -14.20 6.11
CA HIS A 17 46.81 -15.05 5.40
C HIS A 17 45.42 -15.05 6.11
N LEU A 18 45.41 -15.12 7.45
CA LEU A 18 44.15 -15.04 8.22
C LEU A 18 43.46 -13.67 8.03
N ARG A 19 44.20 -12.57 8.03
CA ARG A 19 43.65 -11.23 7.76
C ARG A 19 43.11 -11.11 6.35
N LEU A 20 43.81 -11.68 5.34
CA LEU A 20 43.36 -11.70 3.96
C LEU A 20 42.06 -12.53 3.79
N ILE A 21 41.97 -13.68 4.45
CA ILE A 21 40.78 -14.52 4.44
C ILE A 21 39.59 -13.81 5.10
N ILE A 22 39.80 -13.16 6.25
CA ILE A 22 38.78 -12.37 6.93
C ILE A 22 38.33 -11.21 6.05
N PHE A 23 39.24 -10.53 5.36
CA PHE A 23 38.91 -9.44 4.45
C PHE A 23 38.12 -9.93 3.23
N LEU A 24 38.49 -11.08 2.66
CA LEU A 24 37.77 -11.71 1.54
C LEU A 24 36.38 -12.21 1.97
N VAL A 25 36.24 -12.76 3.19
CA VAL A 25 34.95 -13.15 3.75
C VAL A 25 34.06 -11.94 4.00
N LEU A 26 34.60 -10.85 4.55
CA LEU A 26 33.88 -9.59 4.71
C LEU A 26 33.45 -8.97 3.38
N LEU A 27 34.27 -9.07 2.32
CA LEU A 27 33.90 -8.67 0.97
C LEU A 27 32.80 -9.56 0.36
N ALA A 28 32.79 -10.85 0.69
CA ALA A 28 31.75 -11.79 0.24
C ALA A 28 30.41 -11.58 0.98
N TYR A 29 30.44 -11.20 2.25
CA TYR A 29 29.22 -10.84 3.01
C TYR A 29 28.66 -9.45 2.67
N GLY A 30 29.43 -8.57 1.99
CA GLY A 30 29.07 -7.18 1.71
C GLY A 30 28.09 -6.97 0.56
N ARG A 31 27.60 -8.02 -0.11
CA ARG A 31 26.63 -7.88 -1.22
C ARG A 31 25.54 -8.95 -1.18
N ILE A 32 24.71 -8.93 -0.15
CA ILE A 32 23.34 -9.37 -0.35
C ILE A 32 22.61 -8.19 -1.01
N SER A 33 22.89 -8.00 -2.30
CA SER A 33 21.98 -7.28 -3.18
C SER A 33 20.73 -8.14 -3.24
N VAL A 34 19.68 -7.76 -2.53
CA VAL A 34 18.36 -8.27 -2.84
C VAL A 34 18.15 -7.95 -4.32
N ALA A 35 18.18 -8.98 -5.16
CA ALA A 35 18.00 -8.82 -6.59
C ALA A 35 16.67 -8.09 -6.78
N GLN A 36 16.75 -6.85 -7.26
CA GLN A 36 15.55 -6.08 -7.58
C GLN A 36 14.84 -6.84 -8.68
N ASN A 37 13.54 -7.07 -8.49
CA ASN A 37 12.75 -7.93 -9.40
C ASN A 37 12.38 -7.21 -10.71
N LYS A 38 12.87 -5.98 -10.91
CA LYS A 38 12.61 -5.11 -12.08
C LYS A 38 11.12 -4.82 -12.30
N ILE A 39 10.31 -4.90 -11.26
CA ILE A 39 8.87 -4.67 -11.32
C ILE A 39 8.57 -3.25 -10.83
N VAL A 40 7.84 -2.49 -11.64
CA VAL A 40 7.25 -1.20 -11.26
C VAL A 40 5.73 -1.29 -11.42
N VAL A 41 5.00 -0.91 -10.38
CA VAL A 41 3.53 -0.94 -10.36
C VAL A 41 3.02 0.48 -10.12
N TYR A 42 2.12 0.95 -10.95
CA TYR A 42 1.63 2.33 -10.93
C TYR A 42 0.23 2.45 -10.34
N GLN A 43 0.00 3.53 -9.61
CA GLN A 43 -1.30 3.98 -9.14
C GLN A 43 -1.38 5.49 -9.24
N THR A 44 -2.44 6.02 -9.85
CA THR A 44 -2.67 7.47 -9.98
C THR A 44 -4.16 7.81 -9.99
N ASP A 45 -4.46 9.12 -9.92
CA ASP A 45 -5.77 9.71 -10.20
C ASP A 45 -5.84 10.38 -11.57
N PHE A 46 -4.95 10.02 -12.51
CA PHE A 46 -4.83 10.69 -13.80
C PHE A 46 -5.86 10.21 -14.83
N GLY A 47 -6.47 9.03 -14.62
CA GLY A 47 -7.29 8.37 -15.61
C GLY A 47 -6.48 7.89 -16.83
N LEU A 48 -7.20 7.38 -17.83
CA LEU A 48 -6.61 6.89 -19.09
C LEU A 48 -7.07 7.70 -20.32
N LYS A 49 -7.66 8.90 -20.10
CA LYS A 49 -8.22 9.72 -21.19
C LYS A 49 -7.18 10.49 -21.98
N ASP A 50 -6.00 10.72 -21.35
CA ASP A 50 -4.89 11.44 -21.97
C ASP A 50 -3.57 10.66 -21.88
N GLY A 51 -2.45 11.30 -22.21
CA GLY A 51 -1.14 10.69 -22.27
C GLY A 51 -0.38 10.57 -20.95
N ALA A 52 -0.87 11.10 -19.82
CA ALA A 52 -0.09 11.23 -18.59
C ALA A 52 0.49 9.89 -18.09
N VAL A 53 -0.33 8.85 -18.03
CA VAL A 53 0.12 7.50 -17.63
C VAL A 53 1.14 6.93 -18.62
N SER A 54 0.90 7.13 -19.92
CA SER A 54 1.82 6.69 -20.98
C SER A 54 3.17 7.39 -20.87
N GLU A 55 3.19 8.69 -20.55
CA GLU A 55 4.44 9.44 -20.33
C GLU A 55 5.23 8.91 -19.12
N MET A 56 4.55 8.59 -18.00
CA MET A 56 5.18 7.98 -16.84
C MET A 56 5.86 6.65 -17.20
N LYS A 57 5.14 5.79 -17.93
CA LYS A 57 5.66 4.50 -18.41
C LYS A 57 6.79 4.68 -19.42
N GLY A 58 6.68 5.66 -20.32
CA GLY A 58 7.74 6.01 -21.27
C GLY A 58 9.04 6.40 -20.58
N VAL A 59 8.98 7.23 -19.53
CA VAL A 59 10.14 7.58 -18.71
C VAL A 59 10.75 6.35 -18.01
N ALA A 60 9.95 5.42 -17.55
CA ALA A 60 10.48 4.18 -16.97
C ALA A 60 11.21 3.31 -18.01
N MET A 61 10.64 3.20 -19.21
CA MET A 61 11.28 2.49 -20.34
C MET A 61 12.56 3.19 -20.82
N GLU A 62 12.64 4.53 -20.73
CA GLU A 62 13.86 5.31 -21.01
C GLU A 62 14.97 4.96 -20.00
N VAL A 63 14.65 4.70 -18.73
CA VAL A 63 15.60 4.26 -17.71
C VAL A 63 16.09 2.84 -17.98
N SER A 64 15.20 1.90 -18.26
CA SER A 64 15.55 0.53 -18.63
C SER A 64 14.39 -0.17 -19.37
N PRO A 65 14.63 -0.69 -20.58
CA PRO A 65 13.64 -1.44 -21.33
C PRO A 65 13.31 -2.82 -20.73
N ASP A 66 14.13 -3.29 -19.77
CA ASP A 66 13.90 -4.57 -19.08
C ASP A 66 12.89 -4.49 -17.94
N LEU A 67 12.38 -3.29 -17.61
CA LEU A 67 11.40 -3.12 -16.55
C LEU A 67 10.06 -3.75 -16.93
N LYS A 68 9.44 -4.40 -15.96
CA LYS A 68 8.09 -4.94 -16.05
C LYS A 68 7.15 -3.92 -15.43
N LEU A 69 6.29 -3.31 -16.25
CA LEU A 69 5.40 -2.24 -15.83
C LEU A 69 3.98 -2.77 -15.67
N PHE A 70 3.38 -2.55 -14.51
CA PHE A 70 2.02 -2.96 -14.17
C PHE A 70 1.26 -1.80 -13.54
N ASP A 71 -0.05 -1.97 -13.39
CA ASP A 71 -0.92 -0.97 -12.79
C ASP A 71 -1.71 -1.59 -11.63
N ILE A 72 -1.92 -0.80 -10.57
CA ILE A 72 -2.99 -1.04 -9.61
C ILE A 72 -4.27 -0.46 -10.22
N THR A 73 -4.28 0.84 -10.44
CA THR A 73 -5.37 1.58 -11.08
C THR A 73 -4.91 3.00 -11.41
N HIS A 74 -5.54 3.61 -12.40
CA HIS A 74 -5.40 5.03 -12.72
C HIS A 74 -6.72 5.80 -12.53
N GLU A 75 -7.74 5.12 -11.99
CA GLU A 75 -9.09 5.64 -11.80
C GLU A 75 -9.39 5.98 -10.31
N ILE A 76 -8.34 6.32 -9.53
CA ILE A 76 -8.58 6.94 -8.22
C ILE A 76 -9.35 8.25 -8.48
N PRO A 77 -10.45 8.53 -7.77
CA PRO A 77 -11.13 9.80 -7.90
C PRO A 77 -10.15 10.97 -7.68
N ALA A 78 -10.23 11.98 -8.53
CA ALA A 78 -9.29 13.11 -8.51
C ALA A 78 -9.11 13.68 -7.09
N TYR A 79 -7.85 13.80 -6.67
CA TYR A 79 -7.43 14.32 -5.35
C TYR A 79 -7.79 13.44 -4.14
N ASN A 80 -8.35 12.25 -4.34
CA ASN A 80 -8.77 11.39 -3.24
C ASN A 80 -7.59 10.59 -2.65
N ILE A 81 -6.89 11.20 -1.70
CA ILE A 81 -5.76 10.60 -0.98
C ILE A 81 -6.20 9.35 -0.19
N TRP A 82 -7.41 9.36 0.36
CA TRP A 82 -7.93 8.22 1.12
C TRP A 82 -8.09 6.97 0.26
N ASP A 83 -8.72 7.10 -0.91
CA ASP A 83 -8.89 5.95 -1.82
C ASP A 83 -7.54 5.44 -2.31
N ALA A 84 -6.58 6.34 -2.59
CA ALA A 84 -5.20 5.95 -2.93
C ALA A 84 -4.55 5.14 -1.80
N ALA A 85 -4.66 5.57 -0.54
CA ALA A 85 -4.13 4.85 0.61
C ALA A 85 -4.77 3.47 0.75
N TYR A 86 -6.08 3.38 0.53
CA TYR A 86 -6.82 2.12 0.61
C TYR A 86 -6.40 1.13 -0.49
N ARG A 87 -6.30 1.59 -1.76
CA ARG A 87 -5.90 0.71 -2.88
C ARG A 87 -4.47 0.21 -2.72
N LEU A 88 -3.55 1.00 -2.17
CA LEU A 88 -2.21 0.52 -1.80
C LEU A 88 -2.30 -0.62 -0.78
N GLU A 89 -2.99 -0.40 0.32
CA GLU A 89 -3.13 -1.39 1.40
C GLU A 89 -3.81 -2.67 0.90
N GLN A 90 -4.82 -2.53 0.05
CA GLN A 90 -5.53 -3.64 -0.59
C GLN A 90 -4.59 -4.54 -1.40
N THR A 91 -3.60 -3.97 -2.11
CA THR A 91 -2.92 -4.64 -3.21
C THR A 91 -1.45 -4.99 -2.94
N VAL A 92 -0.69 -4.13 -2.23
CA VAL A 92 0.78 -4.24 -2.14
C VAL A 92 1.23 -5.59 -1.57
N LYS A 93 0.52 -6.15 -0.59
CA LYS A 93 0.86 -7.44 0.03
C LYS A 93 0.85 -8.65 -0.93
N TYR A 94 0.24 -8.52 -2.10
CA TYR A 94 0.19 -9.58 -3.12
C TYR A 94 1.32 -9.48 -4.15
N TRP A 95 2.11 -8.41 -4.11
CA TRP A 95 3.29 -8.26 -4.94
C TRP A 95 4.53 -8.87 -4.25
N PRO A 96 5.49 -9.41 -5.01
CA PRO A 96 6.71 -9.95 -4.41
C PRO A 96 7.56 -8.84 -3.75
N ALA A 97 8.28 -9.19 -2.69
CA ALA A 97 9.27 -8.29 -2.09
C ALA A 97 10.27 -7.78 -3.16
N GLY A 98 10.74 -6.55 -3.00
CA GLY A 98 11.57 -5.87 -4.00
C GLY A 98 10.78 -5.14 -5.10
N THR A 99 9.43 -5.28 -5.14
CA THR A 99 8.61 -4.50 -6.07
C THR A 99 8.62 -3.02 -5.68
N VAL A 100 8.74 -2.16 -6.69
CA VAL A 100 8.62 -0.71 -6.55
C VAL A 100 7.21 -0.29 -6.98
N ILE A 101 6.47 0.34 -6.08
CA ILE A 101 5.16 0.89 -6.36
C ILE A 101 5.28 2.42 -6.47
N VAL A 102 4.80 3.00 -7.57
CA VAL A 102 4.75 4.44 -7.81
C VAL A 102 3.30 4.88 -7.66
N SER A 103 2.99 5.53 -6.53
CA SER A 103 1.63 5.98 -6.21
C SER A 103 1.57 7.49 -6.21
N VAL A 104 0.79 8.06 -7.13
CA VAL A 104 0.72 9.51 -7.35
C VAL A 104 -0.73 9.97 -7.36
N VAL A 105 -1.20 10.42 -6.21
CA VAL A 105 -2.37 11.27 -6.00
C VAL A 105 -1.86 12.47 -5.22
N ASP A 106 -1.66 13.58 -5.92
CA ASP A 106 -0.83 14.68 -5.43
C ASP A 106 -1.48 16.06 -5.62
N PRO A 107 -2.53 16.38 -4.84
CA PRO A 107 -3.13 17.72 -4.86
C PRO A 107 -2.15 18.83 -4.43
N GLY A 108 -1.02 18.47 -3.79
CA GLY A 108 0.03 19.37 -3.34
C GLY A 108 1.26 19.44 -4.26
N VAL A 109 1.15 19.02 -5.52
CA VAL A 109 2.28 19.07 -6.46
C VAL A 109 2.90 20.48 -6.54
N GLY A 110 4.24 20.55 -6.46
CA GLY A 110 4.96 21.84 -6.51
C GLY A 110 4.92 22.64 -5.20
N THR A 111 4.34 22.14 -4.12
CA THR A 111 4.39 22.77 -2.78
C THR A 111 5.55 22.19 -1.94
N SER A 112 5.62 22.57 -0.67
CA SER A 112 6.64 22.09 0.29
C SER A 112 6.42 20.65 0.80
N ARG A 113 5.37 19.93 0.33
CA ARG A 113 5.18 18.52 0.69
C ARG A 113 6.38 17.71 0.20
N LYS A 114 6.85 16.76 1.01
CA LYS A 114 8.00 15.92 0.65
C LYS A 114 7.62 14.91 -0.44
N SER A 115 8.58 14.63 -1.33
CA SER A 115 8.58 13.47 -2.21
C SER A 115 9.41 12.37 -1.54
N VAL A 116 8.85 11.17 -1.31
CA VAL A 116 9.54 10.14 -0.53
C VAL A 116 9.54 8.77 -1.18
N VAL A 117 10.50 7.94 -0.77
CA VAL A 117 10.44 6.49 -0.94
C VAL A 117 10.37 5.85 0.43
N LEU A 118 9.27 5.18 0.71
CA LEU A 118 9.08 4.36 1.90
C LEU A 118 9.48 2.92 1.58
N LYS A 119 10.38 2.35 2.38
CA LYS A 119 10.68 0.93 2.40
C LYS A 119 9.88 0.27 3.51
N THR A 120 9.05 -0.68 3.16
CA THR A 120 8.25 -1.44 4.14
C THR A 120 9.09 -2.53 4.80
N LYS A 121 8.67 -3.01 5.99
CA LYS A 121 9.30 -4.18 6.63
C LYS A 121 9.15 -5.47 5.82
N SER A 122 8.16 -5.53 4.94
CA SER A 122 7.96 -6.65 3.98
C SER A 122 8.83 -6.55 2.73
N GLY A 123 9.66 -5.50 2.60
CA GLY A 123 10.64 -5.36 1.51
C GLY A 123 10.11 -4.69 0.24
N HIS A 124 8.92 -4.07 0.26
CA HIS A 124 8.42 -3.26 -0.86
C HIS A 124 8.92 -1.83 -0.76
N PHE A 125 9.00 -1.14 -1.90
CA PHE A 125 9.35 0.27 -2.01
C PHE A 125 8.17 1.05 -2.54
N ILE A 126 7.72 2.07 -1.82
CA ILE A 126 6.60 2.92 -2.23
C ILE A 126 7.12 4.33 -2.50
N VAL A 127 7.07 4.74 -3.75
CA VAL A 127 7.45 6.08 -4.23
C VAL A 127 6.18 6.93 -4.29
N SER A 128 6.10 7.99 -3.50
CA SER A 128 4.84 8.74 -3.31
C SER A 128 5.11 10.15 -2.77
N PRO A 129 4.18 11.11 -2.97
CA PRO A 129 4.12 12.29 -2.11
C PRO A 129 3.81 11.86 -0.67
N ASP A 130 4.45 12.51 0.30
CA ASP A 130 4.17 12.33 1.73
C ASP A 130 3.01 13.24 2.15
N ASN A 131 1.79 12.85 1.80
CA ASN A 131 0.58 13.64 1.95
C ASN A 131 -0.58 12.88 2.64
N GLY A 132 -0.29 11.68 3.16
CA GLY A 132 -1.28 10.80 3.75
C GLY A 132 -1.58 9.52 2.96
N THR A 133 -1.20 9.44 1.69
CA THR A 133 -1.35 8.24 0.84
C THR A 133 -0.68 7.00 1.48
N LEU A 134 0.37 7.20 2.25
CA LEU A 134 1.13 6.12 2.89
C LEU A 134 0.56 5.64 4.23
N THR A 135 -0.51 6.24 4.73
CA THR A 135 -1.06 5.98 6.08
C THR A 135 -1.35 4.51 6.34
N LEU A 136 -2.13 3.87 5.48
CA LEU A 136 -2.61 2.50 5.72
C LEU A 136 -1.49 1.47 5.49
N ILE A 137 -0.67 1.67 4.45
CA ILE A 137 0.46 0.77 4.15
C ILE A 137 1.55 0.84 5.23
N ALA A 138 1.82 2.02 5.78
CA ALA A 138 2.75 2.20 6.89
C ALA A 138 2.30 1.46 8.15
N LYS A 139 0.98 1.39 8.38
CA LYS A 139 0.39 0.66 9.50
C LYS A 139 0.40 -0.85 9.27
N SER A 140 -0.03 -1.33 8.10
CA SER A 140 -0.23 -2.76 7.82
C SER A 140 1.08 -3.51 7.55
N LEU A 141 2.00 -2.94 6.76
CA LEU A 141 3.29 -3.56 6.43
C LEU A 141 4.47 -3.00 7.23
N GLY A 142 4.23 -1.97 8.04
CA GLY A 142 5.25 -1.31 8.85
C GLY A 142 6.30 -0.56 8.02
N ILE A 143 6.95 0.39 8.68
CA ILE A 143 8.03 1.19 8.09
C ILE A 143 9.36 0.55 8.48
N ALA A 144 10.21 0.22 7.49
CA ALA A 144 11.61 -0.09 7.71
C ALA A 144 12.44 1.19 7.66
N GLU A 145 12.31 1.97 6.58
CA GLU A 145 13.02 3.23 6.36
C GLU A 145 12.19 4.16 5.48
N VAL A 146 12.43 5.48 5.59
CA VAL A 146 11.87 6.51 4.70
C VAL A 146 13.01 7.40 4.22
N ARG A 147 13.06 7.68 2.91
CA ARG A 147 14.03 8.62 2.33
C ARG A 147 13.30 9.70 1.55
N GLU A 148 13.73 10.94 1.71
CA GLU A 148 13.31 12.04 0.85
C GLU A 148 14.00 11.89 -0.52
N ILE A 149 13.26 12.11 -1.59
CA ILE A 149 13.86 12.08 -2.94
C ILE A 149 14.70 13.35 -3.13
N ASP A 150 15.99 13.16 -3.35
CA ASP A 150 16.87 14.26 -3.75
C ASP A 150 16.63 14.58 -5.23
N GLU A 151 15.81 15.57 -5.50
CA GLU A 151 15.45 15.97 -6.87
C GLU A 151 16.63 16.56 -7.66
N SER A 152 17.76 16.91 -7.03
CA SER A 152 18.94 17.37 -7.74
C SER A 152 19.59 16.25 -8.58
N VAL A 153 19.39 14.99 -8.18
CA VAL A 153 19.93 13.80 -8.85
C VAL A 153 18.87 12.79 -9.30
N ASN A 154 17.69 12.82 -8.69
CA ASN A 154 16.59 11.89 -8.94
C ASN A 154 15.38 12.56 -9.62
N ARG A 155 15.62 13.59 -10.41
CA ARG A 155 14.65 14.20 -11.30
C ARG A 155 15.09 14.01 -12.75
N ARG A 156 14.12 13.75 -13.64
CA ARG A 156 14.39 13.59 -15.08
C ARG A 156 15.09 14.83 -15.61
N LYS A 157 16.15 14.62 -16.40
CA LYS A 157 16.95 15.70 -16.98
C LYS A 157 16.06 16.65 -17.81
N ASP A 158 16.37 17.93 -17.77
CA ASP A 158 15.73 19.00 -18.52
C ASP A 158 14.25 19.25 -18.17
N SER A 159 13.75 18.71 -17.02
CA SER A 159 12.39 18.89 -16.55
C SER A 159 12.22 20.00 -15.48
N GLN A 160 13.30 20.69 -15.10
CA GLN A 160 13.34 21.64 -13.96
C GLN A 160 12.45 22.88 -14.16
N ARG A 161 12.05 23.17 -15.41
CA ARG A 161 11.18 24.30 -15.73
C ARG A 161 9.69 24.04 -15.47
N SER A 162 9.32 22.78 -15.20
CA SER A 162 7.95 22.36 -14.92
C SER A 162 7.85 21.73 -13.54
N ASN A 163 6.95 22.26 -12.70
CA ASN A 163 6.68 21.74 -11.37
C ASN A 163 5.26 21.17 -11.25
N THR A 164 4.62 20.84 -12.37
CA THR A 164 3.23 20.37 -12.41
C THR A 164 3.09 18.88 -12.71
N PHE A 165 4.19 18.19 -13.07
CA PHE A 165 4.12 16.76 -13.38
C PHE A 165 5.22 15.95 -12.68
N HIS A 166 5.28 16.04 -11.36
CA HIS A 166 6.20 15.23 -10.55
C HIS A 166 5.95 13.72 -10.72
N GLY A 167 4.74 13.31 -11.07
CA GLY A 167 4.40 11.92 -11.43
C GLY A 167 5.37 11.32 -12.44
N ARG A 168 5.60 12.03 -13.53
CA ARG A 168 6.54 11.65 -14.60
C ARG A 168 7.99 11.93 -14.21
N ASP A 169 8.28 13.18 -13.80
CA ASP A 169 9.64 13.71 -13.76
C ASP A 169 10.41 13.31 -12.49
N VAL A 170 9.71 13.01 -11.38
CA VAL A 170 10.29 12.66 -10.09
C VAL A 170 9.92 11.22 -9.71
N TYR A 171 8.64 10.91 -9.57
CA TYR A 171 8.21 9.63 -8.99
C TYR A 171 8.47 8.45 -9.92
N SER A 172 8.02 8.51 -11.19
CA SER A 172 8.27 7.44 -12.15
C SER A 172 9.76 7.28 -12.43
N TYR A 173 10.48 8.39 -12.61
CA TYR A 173 11.91 8.37 -12.86
C TYR A 173 12.69 7.75 -11.70
N THR A 174 12.44 8.17 -10.46
CA THR A 174 13.09 7.60 -9.27
C THR A 174 12.74 6.13 -9.08
N GLY A 175 11.45 5.79 -9.21
CA GLY A 175 10.97 4.42 -9.06
C GLY A 175 11.56 3.47 -10.08
N ALA A 176 11.65 3.89 -11.34
CA ALA A 176 12.26 3.12 -12.41
C ALA A 176 13.76 2.88 -12.17
N ARG A 177 14.51 3.93 -11.76
CA ARG A 177 15.95 3.81 -11.44
C ARG A 177 16.18 2.85 -10.27
N LEU A 178 15.34 2.92 -9.25
CA LEU A 178 15.41 2.02 -8.11
C LEU A 178 15.08 0.58 -8.53
N ALA A 179 14.01 0.35 -9.27
CA ALA A 179 13.61 -0.99 -9.75
C ALA A 179 14.62 -1.61 -10.71
N ALA A 180 15.24 -0.80 -11.55
CA ALA A 180 16.29 -1.24 -12.50
C ALA A 180 17.66 -1.48 -11.84
N GLY A 181 17.84 -1.09 -10.57
CA GLY A 181 19.15 -1.13 -9.90
C GLY A 181 20.15 -0.08 -10.38
N VAL A 182 19.69 0.96 -11.07
CA VAL A 182 20.52 2.10 -11.49
C VAL A 182 20.94 2.92 -10.28
N ILE A 183 20.08 2.96 -9.24
CA ILE A 183 20.38 3.54 -7.92
C ILE A 183 20.09 2.52 -6.83
N THR A 184 20.80 2.61 -5.71
CA THR A 184 20.43 1.92 -4.47
C THR A 184 19.38 2.72 -3.71
N PHE A 185 18.79 2.12 -2.67
CA PHE A 185 17.82 2.84 -1.83
C PHE A 185 18.48 4.04 -1.12
N GLU A 186 19.75 3.93 -0.70
CA GLU A 186 20.52 4.99 -0.06
C GLU A 186 20.75 6.19 -1.00
N GLN A 187 20.83 5.94 -2.30
CA GLN A 187 21.02 6.96 -3.33
C GLN A 187 19.72 7.69 -3.73
N VAL A 188 18.58 7.30 -3.18
CA VAL A 188 17.33 8.06 -3.33
C VAL A 188 17.48 9.46 -2.74
N GLY A 189 18.15 9.57 -1.59
CA GLY A 189 18.39 10.84 -0.90
C GLY A 189 18.49 10.70 0.62
N PRO A 190 18.35 11.78 1.39
CA PRO A 190 18.56 11.77 2.83
C PRO A 190 17.55 10.87 3.56
N LEU A 191 18.05 10.18 4.58
CA LEU A 191 17.24 9.39 5.50
C LEU A 191 16.37 10.32 6.33
N LEU A 192 15.08 10.01 6.42
CA LEU A 192 14.10 10.68 7.28
C LEU A 192 13.81 9.85 8.53
N PRO A 193 13.20 10.44 9.58
CA PRO A 193 12.58 9.66 10.64
C PRO A 193 11.61 8.62 10.06
N PRO A 194 11.47 7.42 10.68
CA PRO A 194 10.61 6.35 10.16
C PRO A 194 9.12 6.63 10.41
N THR A 195 8.67 7.78 9.93
CA THR A 195 7.29 8.27 10.03
C THR A 195 6.86 8.87 8.69
N VAL A 196 5.57 8.89 8.44
CA VAL A 196 4.93 9.52 7.27
C VAL A 196 3.76 10.38 7.72
N VAL A 197 3.35 11.32 6.88
CA VAL A 197 2.11 12.06 7.10
C VAL A 197 0.95 11.08 7.17
N SER A 198 0.13 11.18 8.21
CA SER A 198 -1.01 10.30 8.43
C SER A 198 -2.31 11.05 8.36
N ILE A 199 -3.29 10.50 7.64
CA ILE A 199 -4.67 10.96 7.66
C ILE A 199 -5.45 10.26 8.77
N PRO A 200 -6.34 10.96 9.48
CA PRO A 200 -7.17 10.34 10.50
C PRO A 200 -8.08 9.27 9.88
N PHE A 201 -8.23 8.16 10.56
CA PHE A 201 -9.22 7.13 10.20
C PHE A 201 -9.72 6.41 11.45
N GLN A 202 -11.01 6.02 11.41
CA GLN A 202 -11.63 5.27 12.48
C GLN A 202 -11.24 3.79 12.37
N GLN A 203 -10.78 3.21 13.49
CA GLN A 203 -10.59 1.77 13.59
C GLN A 203 -11.88 1.09 14.05
N ALA A 204 -12.12 -0.11 13.51
CA ALA A 204 -13.20 -0.93 14.00
C ALA A 204 -12.94 -1.36 15.45
N LYS A 205 -13.96 -1.33 16.29
CA LYS A 205 -13.88 -1.73 17.69
C LYS A 205 -15.17 -2.37 18.19
N LEU A 206 -15.02 -3.29 19.13
CA LEU A 206 -16.13 -3.84 19.90
C LEU A 206 -16.55 -2.81 20.97
N ASP A 207 -17.85 -2.54 21.07
CA ASP A 207 -18.48 -1.66 22.05
C ASP A 207 -19.70 -2.38 22.64
N GLY A 208 -19.51 -3.06 23.76
CA GLY A 208 -20.50 -3.95 24.36
C GLY A 208 -20.85 -5.13 23.46
N LYS A 209 -22.12 -5.21 23.02
CA LYS A 209 -22.63 -6.25 22.09
C LYS A 209 -22.63 -5.79 20.62
N LYS A 210 -21.98 -4.68 20.31
CA LYS A 210 -21.92 -4.09 18.95
C LYS A 210 -20.49 -3.91 18.50
N ILE A 211 -20.28 -3.96 17.20
CA ILE A 211 -19.03 -3.51 16.58
C ILE A 211 -19.32 -2.20 15.85
N LYS A 212 -18.46 -1.21 16.07
CA LYS A 212 -18.45 0.05 15.34
C LYS A 212 -17.26 0.06 14.41
N GLY A 213 -17.50 0.38 13.15
CA GLY A 213 -16.49 0.51 12.11
C GLY A 213 -16.82 1.63 11.15
N ASN A 214 -16.06 1.72 10.06
CA ASN A 214 -16.37 2.61 8.95
C ASN A 214 -16.42 1.85 7.62
N ILE A 215 -16.81 2.58 6.56
CA ILE A 215 -16.84 2.10 5.19
C ILE A 215 -15.69 2.78 4.43
N PRO A 216 -14.48 2.18 4.43
CA PRO A 216 -13.29 2.79 3.81
C PRO A 216 -13.38 2.86 2.30
N ALA A 217 -14.04 1.89 1.66
CA ALA A 217 -14.14 1.79 0.21
C ALA A 217 -15.38 1.01 -0.20
N LEU A 218 -15.74 1.17 -1.47
CA LEU A 218 -16.70 0.32 -2.15
C LEU A 218 -15.98 -0.64 -3.09
N ASP A 219 -16.59 -1.78 -3.37
CA ASP A 219 -16.31 -2.56 -4.57
C ASP A 219 -16.93 -1.83 -5.76
N VAL A 220 -16.10 -1.06 -6.45
CA VAL A 220 -16.55 -0.07 -7.44
C VAL A 220 -17.35 -0.72 -8.58
N GLN A 221 -16.98 -1.96 -8.97
CA GLN A 221 -17.62 -2.65 -10.09
C GLN A 221 -19.01 -3.18 -9.74
N TYR A 222 -19.21 -3.64 -8.49
CA TYR A 222 -20.42 -4.36 -8.09
C TYR A 222 -21.26 -3.62 -7.06
N GLY A 223 -20.78 -2.49 -6.54
CA GLY A 223 -21.47 -1.71 -5.52
C GLY A 223 -21.56 -2.40 -4.16
N ASN A 224 -20.68 -3.36 -3.87
CA ASN A 224 -20.62 -3.94 -2.53
C ASN A 224 -20.00 -2.95 -1.55
N VAL A 225 -20.54 -2.91 -0.34
CA VAL A 225 -20.04 -2.05 0.73
C VAL A 225 -19.00 -2.82 1.54
N TRP A 226 -17.75 -2.38 1.49
CA TRP A 226 -16.67 -2.94 2.28
C TRP A 226 -16.48 -2.15 3.57
N THR A 227 -16.40 -2.86 4.69
CA THR A 227 -16.12 -2.24 5.98
C THR A 227 -14.67 -2.47 6.39
N ASN A 228 -14.21 -1.76 7.42
CA ASN A 228 -12.91 -2.02 8.04
C ASN A 228 -13.00 -3.00 9.24
N ILE A 229 -14.07 -3.76 9.34
CA ILE A 229 -14.30 -4.74 10.41
C ILE A 229 -13.65 -6.07 9.99
N PRO A 230 -12.51 -6.46 10.57
CA PRO A 230 -11.90 -7.75 10.24
C PRO A 230 -12.75 -8.90 10.76
N ASP A 231 -12.68 -10.05 10.10
CA ASP A 231 -13.35 -11.30 10.48
C ASP A 231 -13.11 -11.67 11.93
N THR A 232 -11.87 -11.55 12.40
CA THR A 232 -11.46 -11.83 13.79
C THR A 232 -12.17 -10.96 14.83
N LEU A 233 -12.53 -9.72 14.48
CA LEU A 233 -13.32 -8.87 15.34
C LEU A 233 -14.81 -9.24 15.25
N PHE A 234 -15.29 -9.54 14.04
CA PHE A 234 -16.68 -9.95 13.81
C PHE A 234 -17.00 -11.26 14.52
N ASP A 235 -16.05 -12.22 14.56
CA ASP A 235 -16.19 -13.50 15.27
C ASP A 235 -16.46 -13.35 16.78
N GLN A 236 -16.08 -12.21 17.38
CA GLN A 236 -16.35 -11.94 18.79
C GLN A 236 -17.86 -11.79 19.09
N LEU A 237 -18.67 -11.46 18.08
CA LEU A 237 -20.13 -11.47 18.17
C LEU A 237 -20.74 -12.87 18.01
N LYS A 238 -19.92 -13.91 17.73
CA LYS A 238 -20.33 -15.30 17.50
C LYS A 238 -21.39 -15.45 16.41
N PRO A 239 -21.18 -14.85 15.22
CA PRO A 239 -22.11 -14.97 14.11
C PRO A 239 -22.28 -16.42 13.67
N LYS A 240 -23.45 -16.77 13.13
CA LYS A 240 -23.69 -18.09 12.53
C LYS A 240 -24.22 -17.90 11.12
N TYR A 241 -23.69 -18.66 10.16
CA TYR A 241 -24.21 -18.65 8.80
C TYR A 241 -25.71 -18.95 8.76
N GLY A 242 -26.43 -18.23 7.91
CA GLY A 242 -27.88 -18.29 7.80
C GLY A 242 -28.64 -17.43 8.82
N ASN A 243 -27.98 -17.01 9.92
CA ASN A 243 -28.61 -16.09 10.88
C ASN A 243 -28.43 -14.63 10.42
N SER A 244 -29.31 -13.76 10.89
CA SER A 244 -29.25 -12.34 10.57
C SER A 244 -28.17 -11.61 11.36
N VAL A 245 -27.57 -10.63 10.69
CA VAL A 245 -26.73 -9.58 11.27
C VAL A 245 -27.53 -8.28 11.20
N HIS A 246 -27.69 -7.60 12.31
CA HIS A 246 -28.31 -6.26 12.35
C HIS A 246 -27.26 -5.22 11.95
N VAL A 247 -27.53 -4.48 10.90
CA VAL A 247 -26.62 -3.50 10.29
C VAL A 247 -27.27 -2.13 10.34
N VAL A 248 -26.54 -1.13 10.84
CA VAL A 248 -26.92 0.28 10.78
C VAL A 248 -25.78 1.06 10.14
N ILE A 249 -26.06 1.78 9.06
CA ILE A 249 -25.06 2.61 8.36
C ILE A 249 -25.42 4.09 8.55
N PHE A 250 -24.38 4.89 8.81
CA PHE A 250 -24.52 6.33 9.06
C PHE A 250 -23.64 7.12 8.07
N HIS A 251 -24.14 8.28 7.67
CA HIS A 251 -23.38 9.34 7.02
C HIS A 251 -23.39 10.58 7.92
N ASN A 252 -22.25 11.03 8.40
CA ASN A 252 -22.12 12.16 9.35
C ASN A 252 -23.08 12.03 10.57
N SER A 253 -23.20 10.83 11.14
CA SER A 253 -24.11 10.50 12.24
C SER A 253 -25.61 10.43 11.87
N GLU A 254 -26.02 10.75 10.66
CA GLU A 254 -27.36 10.51 10.14
C GLU A 254 -27.50 9.06 9.70
N LYS A 255 -28.58 8.39 10.14
CA LYS A 255 -28.85 7.01 9.77
C LYS A 255 -29.36 6.95 8.34
N VAL A 256 -28.60 6.28 7.47
CA VAL A 256 -28.92 6.09 6.04
C VAL A 256 -29.55 4.73 5.78
N TYR A 257 -29.10 3.71 6.52
CA TYR A 257 -29.58 2.35 6.34
C TYR A 257 -29.75 1.64 7.69
N THR A 258 -30.76 0.79 7.79
CA THR A 258 -30.91 -0.18 8.89
C THR A 258 -31.62 -1.42 8.37
N GLY A 259 -31.11 -2.61 8.72
CA GLY A 259 -31.72 -3.87 8.31
C GLY A 259 -31.10 -5.09 8.98
N ASP A 260 -31.87 -6.16 9.01
CA ASP A 260 -31.38 -7.48 9.40
C ASP A 260 -31.02 -8.24 8.13
N ILE A 261 -29.75 -8.53 7.94
CA ILE A 261 -29.19 -9.10 6.72
C ILE A 261 -28.65 -10.50 7.02
N PRO A 262 -29.00 -11.55 6.24
CA PRO A 262 -28.46 -12.89 6.46
C PRO A 262 -26.94 -12.92 6.29
N TYR A 263 -26.24 -13.56 7.23
CA TYR A 263 -24.81 -13.82 7.12
C TYR A 263 -24.59 -15.08 6.27
N SER A 264 -23.99 -14.89 5.10
CA SER A 264 -23.87 -15.92 4.07
C SER A 264 -22.40 -16.19 3.71
N ARG A 265 -22.10 -17.42 3.29
CA ARG A 265 -20.76 -17.78 2.77
C ARG A 265 -20.55 -17.31 1.34
N THR A 266 -21.65 -17.34 0.55
CA THR A 266 -21.62 -17.00 -0.87
C THR A 266 -22.86 -16.19 -1.25
N PHE A 267 -22.75 -15.47 -2.38
CA PHE A 267 -23.87 -14.68 -2.92
C PHE A 267 -25.11 -15.55 -3.24
N GLY A 268 -24.91 -16.78 -3.73
CA GLY A 268 -25.99 -17.67 -4.12
C GLY A 268 -26.81 -18.27 -2.97
N GLU A 269 -26.51 -17.97 -1.70
CA GLU A 269 -27.31 -18.40 -0.55
C GLU A 269 -28.54 -17.50 -0.33
N VAL A 270 -28.64 -16.39 -1.03
CA VAL A 270 -29.83 -15.52 -1.04
C VAL A 270 -30.37 -15.36 -2.47
N ALA A 271 -31.66 -15.07 -2.60
CA ALA A 271 -32.28 -14.81 -3.91
C ALA A 271 -31.73 -13.53 -4.55
N ASP A 272 -31.92 -13.38 -5.85
CA ASP A 272 -31.53 -12.18 -6.60
C ASP A 272 -32.11 -10.91 -5.96
N LYS A 273 -31.30 -9.85 -5.93
CA LYS A 273 -31.64 -8.55 -5.32
C LYS A 273 -31.87 -8.59 -3.81
N GLN A 274 -31.64 -9.72 -3.15
CA GLN A 274 -31.69 -9.78 -1.69
C GLN A 274 -30.33 -9.41 -1.08
N PRO A 275 -30.32 -8.72 0.07
CA PRO A 275 -29.11 -8.36 0.76
C PRO A 275 -28.45 -9.55 1.45
N LEU A 276 -27.12 -9.52 1.55
CA LEU A 276 -26.33 -10.45 2.35
C LEU A 276 -25.15 -9.74 3.01
N ALA A 277 -24.78 -10.24 4.19
CA ALA A 277 -23.53 -9.95 4.85
C ALA A 277 -22.56 -11.10 4.60
N TYR A 278 -21.30 -10.82 4.31
CA TYR A 278 -20.30 -11.84 3.98
C TYR A 278 -18.90 -11.37 4.37
N ILE A 279 -17.94 -12.30 4.46
CA ILE A 279 -16.52 -11.95 4.60
C ILE A 279 -15.92 -11.87 3.19
N ASN A 280 -15.38 -10.70 2.85
CA ASN A 280 -14.77 -10.46 1.55
C ASN A 280 -13.35 -11.06 1.44
N SER A 281 -12.71 -10.94 0.26
CA SER A 281 -11.37 -11.47 0.00
C SER A 281 -10.24 -10.78 0.79
N LEU A 282 -10.53 -9.68 1.47
CA LEU A 282 -9.61 -9.00 2.39
C LEU A 282 -9.83 -9.44 3.84
N LEU A 283 -10.68 -10.43 4.08
CA LEU A 283 -11.10 -10.91 5.40
C LEU A 283 -11.80 -9.84 6.23
N GLN A 284 -12.64 -9.04 5.56
CA GLN A 284 -13.42 -7.98 6.20
C GLN A 284 -14.92 -8.21 5.97
N LEU A 285 -15.74 -7.88 6.98
CA LEU A 285 -17.19 -7.92 6.87
C LEU A 285 -17.65 -6.94 5.79
N SER A 286 -18.56 -7.39 4.93
CA SER A 286 -19.04 -6.63 3.79
C SER A 286 -20.51 -6.89 3.53
N PHE A 287 -21.17 -6.00 2.80
CA PHE A 287 -22.58 -6.10 2.44
C PHE A 287 -22.74 -6.00 0.93
N ALA A 288 -23.66 -6.79 0.42
CA ALA A 288 -23.97 -6.83 -1.01
C ALA A 288 -25.47 -7.07 -1.27
N LEU A 289 -25.90 -6.82 -2.50
CA LEU A 289 -27.12 -7.41 -3.07
C LEU A 289 -26.70 -8.51 -4.04
N ASN A 290 -27.25 -9.71 -3.89
CA ASN A 290 -27.03 -10.74 -4.91
C ASN A 290 -27.53 -10.24 -6.26
N MET A 291 -26.68 -10.28 -7.32
CA MET A 291 -26.94 -9.74 -8.65
C MET A 291 -27.45 -8.28 -8.63
N GLY A 292 -26.97 -7.46 -7.66
CA GLY A 292 -27.36 -6.06 -7.50
C GLY A 292 -26.25 -5.17 -7.00
N ASP A 293 -26.55 -3.89 -6.85
CA ASP A 293 -25.66 -2.84 -6.35
C ASP A 293 -26.24 -2.31 -5.02
N PHE A 294 -25.62 -2.71 -3.90
CA PHE A 294 -26.06 -2.33 -2.56
C PHE A 294 -25.86 -0.84 -2.32
N ALA A 295 -24.67 -0.34 -2.66
CA ALA A 295 -24.30 1.06 -2.43
C ALA A 295 -25.24 2.00 -3.20
N LYS A 296 -25.48 1.74 -4.47
CA LYS A 296 -26.40 2.54 -5.30
C LYS A 296 -27.84 2.46 -4.81
N THR A 297 -28.33 1.25 -4.46
CA THR A 297 -29.71 1.04 -4.03
C THR A 297 -30.01 1.78 -2.74
N TYR A 298 -29.06 1.85 -1.82
CA TYR A 298 -29.27 2.48 -0.51
C TYR A 298 -28.54 3.83 -0.37
N HIS A 299 -28.03 4.41 -1.47
CA HIS A 299 -27.33 5.71 -1.51
C HIS A 299 -26.15 5.78 -0.53
N ILE A 300 -25.37 4.69 -0.45
CA ILE A 300 -24.19 4.58 0.41
C ILE A 300 -22.94 4.91 -0.41
N SER A 301 -22.00 5.62 0.21
CA SER A 301 -20.67 5.85 -0.33
C SER A 301 -19.60 5.40 0.68
N SER A 302 -18.37 5.84 0.53
CA SER A 302 -17.23 5.50 1.38
C SER A 302 -16.47 6.75 1.79
N GLY A 303 -15.63 6.62 2.81
CA GLY A 303 -14.81 7.71 3.33
C GLY A 303 -14.94 7.86 4.84
N GLY A 304 -14.26 8.87 5.40
CA GLY A 304 -14.23 9.09 6.84
C GLY A 304 -15.56 9.45 7.49
N GLU A 305 -16.49 9.98 6.71
CA GLU A 305 -17.85 10.37 7.12
C GLU A 305 -18.84 9.19 7.15
N TRP A 306 -18.46 8.02 6.63
CA TRP A 306 -19.31 6.84 6.59
C TRP A 306 -18.94 5.86 7.69
N SER A 307 -19.88 5.56 8.57
CA SER A 307 -19.69 4.60 9.66
C SER A 307 -20.76 3.51 9.67
N VAL A 308 -20.45 2.41 10.35
CA VAL A 308 -21.32 1.25 10.45
C VAL A 308 -21.34 0.71 11.87
N GLU A 309 -22.51 0.32 12.35
CA GLU A 309 -22.70 -0.44 13.59
C GLU A 309 -23.29 -1.82 13.26
N ILE A 310 -22.71 -2.86 13.87
CA ILE A 310 -23.08 -4.25 13.67
C ILE A 310 -23.43 -4.89 15.01
N SER A 311 -24.51 -5.65 15.04
CA SER A 311 -24.86 -6.52 16.19
C SER A 311 -25.55 -7.80 15.71
N ILE A 312 -25.58 -8.82 16.56
CA ILE A 312 -26.35 -10.03 16.31
C ILE A 312 -27.70 -9.87 17.03
N PRO A 313 -28.84 -9.98 16.31
CA PRO A 313 -30.16 -9.94 16.94
C PRO A 313 -30.29 -11.03 18.02
N GLU A 314 -30.86 -10.69 19.16
CA GLU A 314 -31.19 -11.71 20.18
C GLU A 314 -32.25 -12.65 19.59
N THR A 315 -31.97 -13.94 19.57
CA THR A 315 -32.95 -14.96 19.19
C THR A 315 -34.07 -14.93 20.26
N LYS A 316 -35.25 -14.54 19.84
CA LYS A 316 -36.44 -14.62 20.69
C LYS A 316 -36.78 -16.06 21.03
#